data_925ee7c1b116eef38fa490823872b767
#
_entry.id   925ee7c1b116eef38fa490823872b767
#
_cell.length_a   1.000
_cell.length_b   1.000
_cell.length_c   1.000
_cell.angle_alpha   90.00
_cell.angle_beta   90.00
_cell.angle_gamma   90.00
#
_symmetry.space_group_name_H-M   'P 1'
#
loop_
_entity.id
_entity.type
_entity.pdbx_description
1 polymer ?
#
loop_
_entity_poly.entity_id
_entity_poly.type
_entity_poly.pdbx_seq_one_letter_code
_entity_poly.pdbx_strand_id
1 'polypeptide(L)'
;GSEMCIRDSLITPTDAGIQAAVRAHMAVAAYADPAFPEQSYAGAWMVIEGFEEVDDEFLERIFQRCHGQPWEIARTKRCVIRELSLEDLPALEKLYQKEGVTWRLDADGERIPGFIEPLFAKEKEKKYQQAYITNMYGYYGYGMWLVFDKASGELIGRAGLEHREFPDAVELELGYLIDPDRQGQGLATEVCQAILAFAREELDFPRVNALTDQKNVASVALLQKLGFYYLEDTDVSGSRTQRYIYEFS
;
A
#
# COMPACT_ATOMS: atom_id res chain seq x y z
N GLY A 1 -3.77 -4.73 -30.00
CA GLY A 1 -4.63 -3.80 -29.30
C GLY A 1 -5.87 -4.56 -28.87
N SER A 2 -5.97 -4.93 -27.58
CA SER A 2 -7.24 -5.39 -27.02
C SER A 2 -8.10 -4.15 -26.82
N GLU A 3 -9.19 -4.04 -27.57
CA GLU A 3 -10.26 -3.12 -27.22
C GLU A 3 -10.82 -3.58 -25.88
N MET A 4 -10.47 -2.84 -24.84
CA MET A 4 -10.96 -3.09 -23.51
C MET A 4 -12.42 -2.61 -23.45
N CYS A 5 -13.32 -3.55 -23.18
CA CYS A 5 -14.73 -3.26 -23.12
C CYS A 5 -15.04 -2.66 -21.75
N ILE A 6 -15.03 -1.33 -21.62
CA ILE A 6 -15.50 -0.57 -20.45
C ILE A 6 -16.98 -0.90 -20.12
N ARG A 7 -17.63 -1.71 -20.96
CA ARG A 7 -19.06 -2.06 -20.86
C ARG A 7 -19.45 -2.94 -19.67
N ASP A 8 -18.47 -3.51 -18.94
CA ASP A 8 -18.73 -4.47 -17.87
C ASP A 8 -18.55 -3.86 -16.47
N SER A 9 -18.64 -2.55 -16.35
CA SER A 9 -18.54 -1.83 -15.07
C SER A 9 -19.86 -1.17 -14.70
N LEU A 10 -20.21 -1.19 -13.42
CA LEU A 10 -21.43 -0.57 -12.85
C LEU A 10 -21.05 0.38 -11.71
N ILE A 11 -21.66 1.55 -11.69
CA ILE A 11 -21.66 2.44 -10.50
C ILE A 11 -23.08 2.43 -9.94
N THR A 12 -23.23 2.16 -8.65
CA THR A 12 -24.55 2.06 -8.00
C THR A 12 -24.50 2.54 -6.55
N PRO A 13 -25.56 3.22 -6.07
CA PRO A 13 -25.64 3.68 -4.69
C PRO A 13 -26.19 2.62 -3.71
N THR A 14 -26.53 1.43 -4.15
CA THR A 14 -27.23 0.46 -3.30
C THR A 14 -26.55 -0.90 -3.21
N ASP A 15 -26.59 -1.51 -2.03
CA ASP A 15 -26.09 -2.86 -1.82
C ASP A 15 -26.76 -3.87 -2.74
N ALA A 16 -28.06 -3.69 -3.07
CA ALA A 16 -28.78 -4.55 -4.00
C ALA A 16 -28.18 -4.47 -5.42
N GLY A 17 -27.82 -3.27 -5.88
CA GLY A 17 -27.12 -3.05 -7.14
C GLY A 17 -25.73 -3.68 -7.16
N ILE A 18 -24.95 -3.49 -6.08
CA ILE A 18 -23.64 -4.10 -5.92
C ILE A 18 -23.73 -5.63 -6.00
N GLN A 19 -24.65 -6.23 -5.25
CA GLN A 19 -24.84 -7.68 -5.27
C GLN A 19 -25.32 -8.20 -6.64
N ALA A 20 -26.09 -7.43 -7.38
CA ALA A 20 -26.48 -7.78 -8.74
C ALA A 20 -25.27 -7.78 -9.71
N ALA A 21 -24.41 -6.75 -9.64
CA ALA A 21 -23.16 -6.67 -10.42
C ALA A 21 -22.21 -7.82 -10.10
N VAL A 22 -21.99 -8.11 -8.81
CA VAL A 22 -21.14 -9.23 -8.36
C VAL A 22 -21.64 -10.56 -8.93
N ARG A 23 -22.95 -10.83 -8.86
CA ARG A 23 -23.52 -12.04 -9.47
C ARG A 23 -23.38 -12.11 -10.99
N ALA A 24 -23.35 -10.96 -11.64
CA ALA A 24 -23.14 -10.84 -13.09
C ALA A 24 -21.66 -10.84 -13.49
N HIS A 25 -20.72 -10.97 -12.53
CA HIS A 25 -19.27 -10.85 -12.73
C HIS A 25 -18.84 -9.51 -13.36
N MET A 26 -19.55 -8.43 -13.03
CA MET A 26 -19.24 -7.08 -13.48
C MET A 26 -18.38 -6.38 -12.43
N ALA A 27 -17.45 -5.56 -12.87
CA ALA A 27 -16.74 -4.63 -12.00
C ALA A 27 -17.74 -3.61 -11.43
N VAL A 28 -17.67 -3.32 -10.13
CA VAL A 28 -18.64 -2.43 -9.49
C VAL A 28 -17.92 -1.44 -8.55
N ALA A 29 -18.25 -0.16 -8.71
CA ALA A 29 -17.99 0.88 -7.73
C ALA A 29 -19.29 1.28 -7.02
N ALA A 30 -19.19 1.58 -5.73
CA ALA A 30 -20.29 2.13 -4.96
C ALA A 30 -20.25 3.67 -5.01
N TYR A 31 -21.42 4.28 -5.20
CA TYR A 31 -21.59 5.71 -4.97
C TYR A 31 -22.21 5.92 -3.59
N ALA A 32 -21.47 6.61 -2.70
CA ALA A 32 -21.93 6.94 -1.35
C ALA A 32 -22.96 8.08 -1.40
N ASP A 33 -24.17 7.76 -1.88
CA ASP A 33 -25.26 8.72 -2.00
C ASP A 33 -25.83 9.05 -0.61
N PRO A 34 -25.83 10.32 -0.18
CA PRO A 34 -26.43 10.75 1.09
C PRO A 34 -27.92 10.36 1.23
N ALA A 35 -28.62 10.10 0.13
CA ALA A 35 -30.00 9.62 0.16
C ALA A 35 -30.12 8.15 0.62
N PHE A 36 -29.03 7.38 0.64
CA PHE A 36 -28.96 5.98 1.05
C PHE A 36 -27.89 5.73 2.12
N PRO A 37 -27.96 6.37 3.29
CA PRO A 37 -26.87 6.39 4.29
C PRO A 37 -26.59 5.03 4.95
N GLU A 38 -27.49 4.06 4.80
CA GLU A 38 -27.42 2.76 5.48
C GLU A 38 -26.82 1.64 4.61
N GLN A 39 -26.09 1.99 3.54
CA GLN A 39 -25.45 0.99 2.69
C GLN A 39 -24.11 0.55 3.25
N SER A 40 -23.81 -0.75 3.13
CA SER A 40 -22.53 -1.32 3.56
C SER A 40 -21.45 -1.26 2.49
N TYR A 41 -21.87 -1.11 1.24
CA TYR A 41 -21.04 -1.15 0.03
C TYR A 41 -20.22 -2.45 -0.12
N ALA A 42 -20.58 -3.50 0.60
CA ALA A 42 -19.86 -4.77 0.58
C ALA A 42 -19.88 -5.42 -0.80
N GLY A 43 -18.71 -5.68 -1.34
CA GLY A 43 -18.51 -6.25 -2.67
C GLY A 43 -18.20 -5.23 -3.76
N ALA A 44 -18.26 -3.93 -3.47
CA ALA A 44 -17.73 -2.91 -4.36
C ALA A 44 -16.19 -2.91 -4.33
N TRP A 45 -15.58 -2.63 -5.48
CA TRP A 45 -14.13 -2.52 -5.62
C TRP A 45 -13.59 -1.14 -5.25
N MET A 46 -14.45 -0.13 -5.30
CA MET A 46 -14.17 1.24 -4.83
C MET A 46 -15.46 1.89 -4.35
N VAL A 47 -15.33 2.86 -3.46
CA VAL A 47 -16.42 3.74 -3.01
C VAL A 47 -16.08 5.17 -3.42
N ILE A 48 -17.01 5.86 -4.06
CA ILE A 48 -16.89 7.26 -4.47
C ILE A 48 -17.96 8.11 -3.79
N GLU A 49 -17.63 9.33 -3.46
CA GLU A 49 -18.55 10.33 -2.89
C GLU A 49 -19.07 11.32 -3.94
N GLY A 50 -18.46 11.35 -5.11
CA GLY A 50 -18.82 12.20 -6.25
C GLY A 50 -18.40 11.55 -7.58
N PHE A 51 -18.68 12.23 -8.69
CA PHE A 51 -18.34 11.75 -10.04
C PHE A 51 -17.22 12.57 -10.69
N GLU A 52 -16.67 13.54 -10.00
CA GLU A 52 -15.66 14.47 -10.54
C GLU A 52 -14.37 13.76 -10.91
N GLU A 53 -14.05 12.66 -10.22
CA GLU A 53 -12.84 11.86 -10.43
C GLU A 53 -13.10 10.55 -11.19
N VAL A 54 -14.32 10.38 -11.72
CA VAL A 54 -14.66 9.18 -12.50
C VAL A 54 -14.27 9.40 -13.96
N ASP A 55 -13.08 8.97 -14.29
CA ASP A 55 -12.53 8.99 -15.63
C ASP A 55 -12.22 7.58 -16.16
N ASP A 56 -11.59 7.50 -17.31
CA ASP A 56 -11.24 6.22 -17.95
C ASP A 56 -10.24 5.43 -17.09
N GLU A 57 -9.33 6.11 -16.39
CA GLU A 57 -8.33 5.48 -15.51
C GLU A 57 -9.01 4.87 -14.27
N PHE A 58 -9.96 5.58 -13.68
CA PHE A 58 -10.78 5.06 -12.57
C PHE A 58 -11.53 3.78 -12.99
N LEU A 59 -12.19 3.78 -14.14
CA LEU A 59 -12.94 2.62 -14.66
C LEU A 59 -12.02 1.45 -14.96
N GLU A 60 -10.85 1.71 -15.51
CA GLU A 60 -9.80 0.71 -15.74
C GLU A 60 -9.33 0.08 -14.42
N ARG A 61 -9.11 0.87 -13.39
CA ARG A 61 -8.67 0.43 -12.06
C ARG A 61 -9.67 -0.54 -11.42
N ILE A 62 -10.96 -0.21 -11.43
CA ILE A 62 -11.98 -1.12 -10.89
C ILE A 62 -12.14 -2.38 -11.74
N PHE A 63 -11.98 -2.28 -13.06
CA PHE A 63 -12.01 -3.43 -13.94
C PHE A 63 -10.84 -4.39 -13.65
N GLN A 64 -9.62 -3.88 -13.57
CA GLN A 64 -8.43 -4.68 -13.26
C GLN A 64 -8.56 -5.38 -11.89
N ARG A 65 -8.98 -4.65 -10.85
CA ARG A 65 -9.22 -5.22 -9.52
C ARG A 65 -10.26 -6.34 -9.55
N CYS A 66 -11.37 -6.16 -10.25
CA CYS A 66 -12.41 -7.18 -10.42
C CYS A 66 -11.87 -8.47 -11.06
N HIS A 67 -10.88 -8.35 -11.96
CA HIS A 67 -10.25 -9.47 -12.64
C HIS A 67 -8.96 -9.97 -11.96
N GLY A 68 -8.70 -9.51 -10.72
CA GLY A 68 -7.51 -9.90 -9.96
C GLY A 68 -6.20 -9.40 -10.56
N GLN A 69 -6.25 -8.40 -11.43
CA GLN A 69 -5.08 -7.75 -12.02
C GLN A 69 -4.65 -6.60 -11.10
N PRO A 70 -3.44 -6.65 -10.55
CA PRO A 70 -2.98 -5.61 -9.64
C PRO A 70 -2.71 -4.30 -10.38
N TRP A 71 -3.25 -3.20 -9.84
CA TRP A 71 -3.07 -1.86 -10.39
C TRP A 71 -1.63 -1.37 -10.23
N GLU A 72 -1.06 -0.79 -11.29
CA GLU A 72 0.26 -0.14 -11.24
C GLU A 72 0.13 1.27 -10.66
N ILE A 73 0.77 1.50 -9.52
CA ILE A 73 0.74 2.78 -8.81
C ILE A 73 1.76 3.76 -9.41
N ALA A 74 2.97 3.28 -9.68
CA ALA A 74 4.02 4.10 -10.26
C ALA A 74 5.06 3.26 -10.99
N ARG A 75 5.63 3.84 -12.02
CA ARG A 75 6.76 3.31 -12.78
C ARG A 75 7.92 4.29 -12.73
N THR A 76 8.97 3.89 -12.04
CA THR A 76 10.18 4.71 -11.89
C THR A 76 11.23 4.37 -12.97
N LYS A 77 12.43 4.91 -12.84
CA LYS A 77 13.54 4.54 -13.72
C LYS A 77 13.87 3.05 -13.64
N ARG A 78 13.90 2.48 -12.43
CA ARG A 78 14.36 1.11 -12.16
C ARG A 78 13.31 0.18 -11.56
N CYS A 79 12.20 0.72 -11.05
CA CYS A 79 11.19 -0.05 -10.35
C CYS A 79 9.80 0.09 -10.96
N VAL A 80 8.99 -0.93 -10.75
CA VAL A 80 7.54 -0.91 -10.92
C VAL A 80 6.92 -1.10 -9.52
N ILE A 81 6.02 -0.21 -9.14
CA ILE A 81 5.29 -0.24 -7.86
C ILE A 81 3.84 -0.55 -8.21
N ARG A 82 3.32 -1.66 -7.68
CA ARG A 82 1.93 -2.07 -7.95
C ARG A 82 1.28 -2.73 -6.75
N GLU A 83 -0.03 -2.83 -6.78
CA GLU A 83 -0.80 -3.58 -5.81
C GLU A 83 -0.32 -5.04 -5.68
N LEU A 84 -0.50 -5.62 -4.50
CA LEU A 84 -0.26 -7.01 -4.24
C LEU A 84 -1.40 -7.86 -4.81
N SER A 85 -1.08 -8.98 -5.43
CA SER A 85 -2.00 -10.06 -5.74
C SER A 85 -1.68 -11.30 -4.90
N LEU A 86 -2.63 -12.23 -4.77
CA LEU A 86 -2.38 -13.47 -4.03
C LEU A 86 -1.33 -14.37 -4.69
N GLU A 87 -1.05 -14.17 -5.96
CA GLU A 87 0.00 -14.88 -6.71
C GLU A 87 1.41 -14.46 -6.29
N ASP A 88 1.54 -13.26 -5.69
CA ASP A 88 2.82 -12.73 -5.21
C ASP A 88 3.27 -13.32 -3.87
N LEU A 89 2.37 -13.99 -3.13
CA LEU A 89 2.66 -14.48 -1.78
C LEU A 89 3.93 -15.34 -1.68
N PRO A 90 4.24 -16.25 -2.61
CA PRO A 90 5.48 -17.02 -2.54
C PRO A 90 6.75 -16.16 -2.65
N ALA A 91 6.71 -15.11 -3.49
CA ALA A 91 7.83 -14.19 -3.64
C ALA A 91 7.98 -13.30 -2.40
N LEU A 92 6.86 -12.85 -1.84
CA LEU A 92 6.81 -12.06 -0.61
C LEU A 92 7.34 -12.88 0.58
N GLU A 93 6.92 -14.14 0.73
CA GLU A 93 7.42 -15.05 1.76
C GLU A 93 8.94 -15.22 1.67
N LYS A 94 9.47 -15.42 0.46
CA LYS A 94 10.92 -15.52 0.22
C LYS A 94 11.67 -14.26 0.64
N LEU A 95 11.12 -13.07 0.34
CA LEU A 95 11.70 -11.79 0.75
C LEU A 95 11.74 -11.66 2.28
N TYR A 96 10.64 -12.01 2.96
CA TYR A 96 10.52 -11.87 4.42
C TYR A 96 11.38 -12.87 5.21
N GLN A 97 11.82 -13.96 4.59
CA GLN A 97 12.75 -14.92 5.22
C GLN A 97 14.20 -14.47 5.21
N LYS A 98 14.56 -13.42 4.45
CA LYS A 98 15.94 -12.93 4.38
C LYS A 98 16.39 -12.31 5.70
N GLU A 99 17.69 -12.48 5.98
CA GLU A 99 18.35 -11.74 7.06
C GLU A 99 18.25 -10.23 6.82
N GLY A 100 18.04 -9.46 7.90
CA GLY A 100 17.87 -8.01 7.83
C GLY A 100 16.42 -7.57 7.57
N VAL A 101 15.49 -8.49 7.36
CA VAL A 101 14.05 -8.20 7.20
C VAL A 101 13.32 -8.46 8.51
N THR A 102 12.85 -9.68 8.74
CA THR A 102 12.12 -10.04 9.97
C THR A 102 13.02 -10.52 11.11
N TRP A 103 14.28 -10.73 10.82
CA TRP A 103 15.30 -11.11 11.79
C TRP A 103 16.67 -10.57 11.37
N ARG A 104 17.58 -10.45 12.33
CA ARG A 104 18.97 -10.04 12.12
C ARG A 104 19.87 -10.70 13.16
N LEU A 105 21.18 -10.67 12.94
CA LEU A 105 22.15 -11.08 13.96
C LEU A 105 22.53 -9.88 14.83
N ASP A 106 22.72 -10.13 16.11
CA ASP A 106 23.33 -9.15 17.03
C ASP A 106 24.86 -9.20 16.99
N ALA A 107 25.53 -8.47 17.89
CA ALA A 107 26.99 -8.41 17.96
C ALA A 107 27.65 -9.76 18.33
N ASP A 108 26.93 -10.64 19.01
CA ASP A 108 27.39 -11.97 19.44
C ASP A 108 27.05 -13.06 18.42
N GLY A 109 26.36 -12.71 17.33
CA GLY A 109 25.94 -13.59 16.28
C GLY A 109 24.63 -14.35 16.57
N GLU A 110 23.89 -13.93 17.61
CA GLU A 110 22.60 -14.52 17.97
C GLU A 110 21.48 -13.88 17.15
N ARG A 111 20.48 -14.74 16.78
CA ARG A 111 19.33 -14.29 15.99
C ARG A 111 18.34 -13.50 16.86
N ILE A 112 18.11 -12.26 16.50
CA ILE A 112 17.16 -11.37 17.15
C ILE A 112 16.10 -10.87 16.14
N PRO A 113 14.96 -10.32 16.60
CA PRO A 113 13.96 -9.73 15.71
C PRO A 113 14.55 -8.63 14.82
N GLY A 114 14.11 -8.58 13.57
CA GLY A 114 14.37 -7.48 12.64
C GLY A 114 13.50 -6.26 12.94
N PHE A 115 13.47 -5.33 11.98
CA PHE A 115 12.63 -4.13 12.08
C PHE A 115 11.24 -4.31 11.47
N ILE A 116 11.01 -5.42 10.77
CA ILE A 116 9.76 -5.75 10.08
C ILE A 116 9.15 -6.98 10.75
N GLU A 117 7.86 -6.92 11.02
CA GLU A 117 7.13 -8.06 11.57
C GLU A 117 7.06 -9.22 10.56
N PRO A 118 7.16 -10.48 11.02
CA PRO A 118 7.04 -11.64 10.14
C PRO A 118 5.62 -11.77 9.61
N LEU A 119 5.49 -12.40 8.44
CA LEU A 119 4.20 -12.80 7.90
C LEU A 119 3.53 -13.85 8.80
N PHE A 120 2.21 -13.91 8.74
CA PHE A 120 1.46 -14.99 9.40
C PHE A 120 1.77 -16.36 8.77
N ALA A 121 1.30 -17.43 9.43
CA ALA A 121 1.31 -18.75 8.81
C ALA A 121 0.48 -18.73 7.49
N LYS A 122 0.94 -19.49 6.49
CA LYS A 122 0.51 -19.43 5.08
C LYS A 122 -0.99 -19.24 4.85
N GLU A 123 -1.84 -20.06 5.48
CA GLU A 123 -3.30 -19.94 5.30
C GLU A 123 -3.89 -18.68 5.95
N LYS A 124 -3.32 -18.25 7.08
CA LYS A 124 -3.72 -17.00 7.73
C LYS A 124 -3.26 -15.80 6.94
N GLU A 125 -2.03 -15.87 6.40
CA GLU A 125 -1.47 -14.82 5.53
C GLU A 125 -2.33 -14.62 4.29
N LYS A 126 -2.69 -15.70 3.60
CA LYS A 126 -3.55 -15.61 2.42
C LYS A 126 -4.88 -14.94 2.72
N LYS A 127 -5.54 -15.30 3.83
CA LYS A 127 -6.79 -14.67 4.26
C LYS A 127 -6.60 -13.20 4.61
N TYR A 128 -5.50 -12.88 5.30
CA TYR A 128 -5.16 -11.51 5.66
C TYR A 128 -4.94 -10.66 4.40
N GLN A 129 -4.13 -11.13 3.45
CA GLN A 129 -3.85 -10.39 2.23
C GLN A 129 -5.09 -10.27 1.32
N GLN A 130 -5.96 -11.28 1.28
CA GLN A 130 -7.25 -11.17 0.57
C GLN A 130 -8.12 -10.05 1.16
N ALA A 131 -8.22 -9.98 2.50
CA ALA A 131 -8.95 -8.91 3.16
C ALA A 131 -8.26 -7.55 2.97
N TYR A 132 -6.92 -7.53 2.98
CA TYR A 132 -6.13 -6.33 2.74
C TYR A 132 -6.38 -5.74 1.35
N ILE A 133 -6.32 -6.57 0.30
CA ILE A 133 -6.60 -6.16 -1.08
C ILE A 133 -8.00 -5.54 -1.19
N THR A 134 -9.00 -6.21 -0.61
CA THR A 134 -10.39 -5.75 -0.69
C THR A 134 -10.60 -4.45 0.09
N ASN A 135 -10.08 -4.36 1.31
CA ASN A 135 -10.37 -3.24 2.21
C ASN A 135 -9.43 -2.05 2.00
N MET A 136 -8.12 -2.29 1.85
CA MET A 136 -7.17 -1.18 1.71
C MET A 136 -7.20 -0.62 0.29
N TYR A 137 -6.92 -1.43 -0.72
CA TYR A 137 -6.91 -0.93 -2.09
C TYR A 137 -8.31 -0.60 -2.59
N GLY A 138 -9.32 -1.42 -2.23
CA GLY A 138 -10.70 -1.20 -2.66
C GLY A 138 -11.37 0.00 -2.00
N TYR A 139 -11.22 0.17 -0.69
CA TYR A 139 -11.92 1.21 0.05
C TYR A 139 -11.12 2.51 0.16
N TYR A 140 -9.83 2.41 0.55
CA TYR A 140 -8.99 3.59 0.75
C TYR A 140 -8.24 4.04 -0.51
N GLY A 141 -8.13 3.20 -1.54
CA GLY A 141 -7.36 3.50 -2.75
C GLY A 141 -5.85 3.40 -2.59
N TYR A 142 -5.33 3.21 -1.39
CA TYR A 142 -3.91 3.11 -1.09
C TYR A 142 -3.60 1.96 -0.12
N GLY A 143 -2.33 1.67 0.10
CA GLY A 143 -1.85 0.62 1.00
C GLY A 143 -0.38 0.33 0.80
N MET A 144 0.09 -0.80 1.36
CA MET A 144 1.44 -1.29 1.16
C MET A 144 1.51 -2.08 -0.15
N TRP A 145 2.20 -1.51 -1.13
CA TRP A 145 2.37 -2.06 -2.47
C TRP A 145 3.65 -2.89 -2.59
N LEU A 146 3.77 -3.66 -3.66
CA LEU A 146 4.96 -4.43 -4.00
C LEU A 146 5.86 -3.64 -4.96
N VAL A 147 7.16 -3.78 -4.76
CA VAL A 147 8.20 -3.14 -5.57
C VAL A 147 8.93 -4.20 -6.37
N PHE A 148 8.90 -4.09 -7.69
CA PHE A 148 9.56 -5.00 -8.62
C PHE A 148 10.72 -4.31 -9.32
N ASP A 149 11.80 -5.03 -9.53
CA ASP A 149 12.87 -4.60 -10.43
C ASP A 149 12.36 -4.60 -11.87
N LYS A 150 12.43 -3.45 -12.53
CA LYS A 150 11.88 -3.26 -13.88
C LYS A 150 12.57 -4.11 -14.94
N ALA A 151 13.84 -4.44 -14.75
CA ALA A 151 14.63 -5.18 -15.73
C ALA A 151 14.42 -6.68 -15.61
N SER A 152 14.37 -7.22 -14.39
CA SER A 152 14.24 -8.66 -14.13
C SER A 152 12.80 -9.11 -13.86
N GLY A 153 11.90 -8.20 -13.45
CA GLY A 153 10.56 -8.54 -12.96
C GLY A 153 10.55 -9.18 -11.57
N GLU A 154 11.69 -9.24 -10.89
CA GLU A 154 11.77 -9.80 -9.54
C GLU A 154 11.18 -8.87 -8.48
N LEU A 155 10.49 -9.44 -7.48
CA LEU A 155 10.08 -8.71 -6.29
C LEU A 155 11.33 -8.34 -5.47
N ILE A 156 11.54 -7.04 -5.27
CA ILE A 156 12.69 -6.47 -4.56
C ILE A 156 12.31 -5.62 -3.35
N GLY A 157 11.04 -5.51 -3.02
CA GLY A 157 10.63 -4.73 -1.87
C GLY A 157 9.13 -4.64 -1.70
N ARG A 158 8.76 -3.97 -0.62
CA ARG A 158 7.40 -3.58 -0.29
C ARG A 158 7.44 -2.14 0.22
N ALA A 159 6.59 -1.28 -0.29
CA ALA A 159 6.53 0.11 0.15
C ALA A 159 5.15 0.69 -0.12
N GLY A 160 4.72 1.67 0.67
CA GLY A 160 3.39 2.25 0.48
C GLY A 160 2.98 3.14 1.62
N LEU A 161 1.67 3.35 1.70
CA LEU A 161 1.03 4.24 2.66
C LEU A 161 -0.02 3.46 3.45
N GLU A 162 -0.07 3.69 4.73
CA GLU A 162 -1.13 3.17 5.60
C GLU A 162 -1.67 4.33 6.45
N HIS A 163 -2.96 4.31 6.77
CA HIS A 163 -3.47 5.23 7.75
C HIS A 163 -3.05 4.80 9.16
N ARG A 164 -2.68 5.77 9.97
CA ARG A 164 -2.36 5.56 11.38
C ARG A 164 -3.10 6.54 12.25
N GLU A 165 -3.69 6.04 13.31
CA GLU A 165 -4.27 6.86 14.35
C GLU A 165 -3.18 7.39 15.28
N PHE A 166 -3.08 8.70 15.38
CA PHE A 166 -2.34 9.42 16.42
C PHE A 166 -3.33 10.03 17.41
N PRO A 167 -2.90 10.46 18.60
CA PRO A 167 -3.82 11.01 19.61
C PRO A 167 -4.64 12.22 19.13
N ASP A 168 -4.15 12.94 18.16
CA ASP A 168 -4.70 14.20 17.63
C ASP A 168 -5.27 14.09 16.21
N ALA A 169 -4.93 13.06 15.46
CA ALA A 169 -5.37 12.92 14.07
C ALA A 169 -5.18 11.49 13.51
N VAL A 170 -5.91 11.18 12.45
CA VAL A 170 -5.60 10.06 11.56
C VAL A 170 -4.75 10.60 10.40
N GLU A 171 -3.58 10.02 10.18
CA GLU A 171 -2.62 10.48 9.18
C GLU A 171 -2.04 9.32 8.38
N LEU A 172 -1.45 9.65 7.23
CA LEU A 172 -0.72 8.66 6.43
C LEU A 172 0.65 8.37 7.04
N GLU A 173 1.03 7.09 7.04
CA GLU A 173 2.37 6.62 7.38
C GLU A 173 3.02 5.98 6.16
N LEU A 174 4.21 6.45 5.80
CA LEU A 174 5.07 5.83 4.79
C LEU A 174 5.81 4.63 5.39
N GLY A 175 5.52 3.44 4.88
CA GLY A 175 6.27 2.23 5.16
C GLY A 175 7.11 1.79 3.96
N TYR A 176 8.28 1.21 4.20
CA TYR A 176 9.12 0.66 3.13
C TYR A 176 10.08 -0.42 3.61
N LEU A 177 10.31 -1.35 2.70
CA LEU A 177 11.28 -2.43 2.80
C LEU A 177 11.90 -2.64 1.41
N ILE A 178 13.22 -2.66 1.33
CA ILE A 178 13.96 -3.10 0.12
C ILE A 178 14.79 -4.33 0.49
N ASP A 179 14.76 -5.31 -0.42
CA ASP A 179 15.56 -6.53 -0.35
C ASP A 179 17.00 -6.21 0.10
N PRO A 180 17.50 -6.81 1.19
CA PRO A 180 18.85 -6.58 1.69
C PRO A 180 19.93 -6.68 0.61
N ASP A 181 19.81 -7.62 -0.34
CA ASP A 181 20.75 -7.78 -1.45
C ASP A 181 20.72 -6.63 -2.48
N ARG A 182 19.70 -5.77 -2.40
CA ARG A 182 19.48 -4.62 -3.30
C ARG A 182 19.61 -3.27 -2.59
N GLN A 183 19.95 -3.26 -1.30
CA GLN A 183 20.16 -2.03 -0.53
C GLN A 183 21.44 -1.29 -0.97
N GLY A 184 21.60 -0.04 -0.51
CA GLY A 184 22.78 0.77 -0.85
C GLY A 184 22.81 1.31 -2.28
N GLN A 185 21.83 0.97 -3.13
CA GLN A 185 21.75 1.34 -4.55
C GLN A 185 20.82 2.55 -4.80
N GLY A 186 20.27 3.16 -3.76
CA GLY A 186 19.35 4.30 -3.87
C GLY A 186 17.91 3.92 -4.29
N LEU A 187 17.57 2.62 -4.34
CA LEU A 187 16.22 2.16 -4.73
C LEU A 187 15.15 2.62 -3.75
N ALA A 188 15.40 2.56 -2.44
CA ALA A 188 14.47 3.06 -1.42
C ALA A 188 14.13 4.55 -1.62
N THR A 189 15.15 5.38 -1.94
CA THR A 189 14.93 6.81 -2.24
C THR A 189 14.01 6.97 -3.45
N GLU A 190 14.29 6.26 -4.54
CA GLU A 190 13.53 6.32 -5.79
C GLU A 190 12.07 5.90 -5.60
N VAL A 191 11.86 4.80 -4.89
CA VAL A 191 10.53 4.25 -4.60
C VAL A 191 9.74 5.19 -3.68
N CYS A 192 10.33 5.64 -2.57
CA CYS A 192 9.64 6.54 -1.64
C CYS A 192 9.30 7.89 -2.27
N GLN A 193 10.16 8.43 -3.15
CA GLN A 193 9.85 9.65 -3.89
C GLN A 193 8.63 9.48 -4.80
N ALA A 194 8.50 8.34 -5.49
CA ALA A 194 7.33 8.06 -6.31
C ALA A 194 6.06 7.91 -5.46
N ILE A 195 6.15 7.29 -4.28
CA ILE A 195 5.02 7.16 -3.34
C ILE A 195 4.60 8.52 -2.77
N LEU A 196 5.55 9.39 -2.43
CA LEU A 196 5.24 10.75 -1.97
C LEU A 196 4.62 11.60 -3.08
N ALA A 197 5.04 11.41 -4.34
CA ALA A 197 4.40 12.06 -5.49
C ALA A 197 2.95 11.60 -5.64
N PHE A 198 2.70 10.29 -5.60
CA PHE A 198 1.35 9.72 -5.58
C PHE A 198 0.50 10.28 -4.43
N ALA A 199 1.04 10.32 -3.20
CA ALA A 199 0.32 10.85 -2.05
C ALA A 199 -0.10 12.32 -2.22
N ARG A 200 0.76 13.13 -2.84
CA ARG A 200 0.47 14.54 -3.13
C ARG A 200 -0.56 14.72 -4.25
N GLU A 201 -0.53 13.87 -5.26
CA GLU A 201 -1.33 14.01 -6.48
C GLU A 201 -2.71 13.36 -6.36
N GLU A 202 -2.82 12.25 -5.61
CA GLU A 202 -4.02 11.41 -5.54
C GLU A 202 -4.72 11.44 -4.17
N LEU A 203 -4.04 11.92 -3.12
CA LEU A 203 -4.58 11.86 -1.76
C LEU A 203 -4.57 13.25 -1.11
N ASP A 204 -5.71 13.65 -0.56
CA ASP A 204 -5.88 14.97 0.10
C ASP A 204 -5.42 14.93 1.57
N PHE A 205 -4.13 14.61 1.79
CA PHE A 205 -3.52 14.68 3.11
C PHE A 205 -2.47 15.79 3.17
N PRO A 206 -2.42 16.59 4.24
CA PRO A 206 -1.48 17.71 4.34
C PRO A 206 -0.04 17.25 4.57
N ARG A 207 0.15 16.03 5.07
CA ARG A 207 1.46 15.49 5.43
C ARG A 207 1.48 13.96 5.45
N VAL A 208 2.69 13.42 5.42
CA VAL A 208 2.97 11.98 5.58
C VAL A 208 3.92 11.79 6.75
N ASN A 209 3.63 10.79 7.59
CA ASN A 209 4.47 10.39 8.70
C ASN A 209 5.37 9.22 8.30
N ALA A 210 6.43 9.02 9.04
CA ALA A 210 7.20 7.78 9.03
C ALA A 210 7.66 7.46 10.45
N LEU A 211 7.54 6.22 10.84
CA LEU A 211 7.95 5.72 12.15
C LEU A 211 9.19 4.85 12.00
N THR A 212 10.19 5.07 12.83
CA THR A 212 11.40 4.25 12.80
C THR A 212 12.06 4.14 14.17
N ASP A 213 12.70 3.01 14.43
CA ASP A 213 13.60 2.86 15.59
C ASP A 213 14.85 3.72 15.35
N GLN A 214 15.28 4.46 16.38
CA GLN A 214 16.51 5.25 16.32
C GLN A 214 17.75 4.42 15.93
N LYS A 215 17.76 3.14 16.27
CA LYS A 215 18.84 2.21 15.89
C LYS A 215 18.84 1.84 14.40
N ASN A 216 17.74 2.09 13.70
CA ASN A 216 17.66 1.90 12.25
C ASN A 216 18.25 3.11 11.52
N VAL A 217 19.58 3.25 11.62
CA VAL A 217 20.33 4.38 11.07
C VAL A 217 20.09 4.56 9.57
N ALA A 218 19.90 3.47 8.83
CA ALA A 218 19.63 3.50 7.40
C ALA A 218 18.27 4.15 7.09
N SER A 219 17.23 3.82 7.88
CA SER A 219 15.91 4.43 7.76
C SER A 219 15.96 5.91 8.11
N VAL A 220 16.59 6.28 9.23
CA VAL A 220 16.75 7.69 9.63
C VAL A 220 17.43 8.51 8.52
N ALA A 221 18.53 8.01 7.97
CA ALA A 221 19.26 8.70 6.90
C ALA A 221 18.41 8.83 5.62
N LEU A 222 17.63 7.83 5.27
CA LEU A 222 16.73 7.88 4.13
C LEU A 222 15.62 8.92 4.33
N LEU A 223 14.96 8.93 5.49
CA LEU A 223 13.90 9.89 5.81
C LEU A 223 14.41 11.33 5.74
N GLN A 224 15.57 11.61 6.33
CA GLN A 224 16.22 12.93 6.23
C GLN A 224 16.53 13.32 4.78
N LYS A 225 17.03 12.39 3.98
CA LYS A 225 17.31 12.61 2.55
C LYS A 225 16.04 12.89 1.73
N LEU A 226 14.91 12.31 2.11
CA LEU A 226 13.61 12.56 1.48
C LEU A 226 12.99 13.90 1.89
N GLY A 227 13.52 14.56 2.92
CA GLY A 227 13.01 15.83 3.43
C GLY A 227 12.11 15.68 4.65
N PHE A 228 12.01 14.49 5.22
CA PHE A 228 11.33 14.32 6.51
C PHE A 228 12.16 14.96 7.62
N TYR A 229 11.50 15.56 8.60
CA TYR A 229 12.12 16.05 9.82
C TYR A 229 11.56 15.34 11.06
N TYR A 230 12.40 15.20 12.07
CA TYR A 230 12.01 14.60 13.34
C TYR A 230 10.98 15.47 14.04
N LEU A 231 9.89 14.87 14.51
CA LEU A 231 8.86 15.54 15.27
C LEU A 231 8.98 15.21 16.77
N GLU A 232 8.91 13.91 17.11
CA GLU A 232 8.83 13.48 18.50
C GLU A 232 9.22 12.00 18.67
N ASP A 233 9.47 11.60 19.92
CA ASP A 233 9.43 10.18 20.29
C ASP A 233 8.00 9.80 20.62
N THR A 234 7.53 8.70 20.09
CA THR A 234 6.18 8.16 20.33
C THR A 234 6.25 6.70 20.76
N ASP A 235 5.21 6.20 21.40
CA ASP A 235 5.08 4.78 21.70
C ASP A 235 4.17 4.11 20.67
N VAL A 236 4.67 3.05 20.04
CA VAL A 236 3.91 2.23 19.13
C VAL A 236 3.90 0.79 19.65
N SER A 237 2.75 0.35 20.11
CA SER A 237 2.55 -1.01 20.64
C SER A 237 3.56 -1.39 21.75
N GLY A 238 3.91 -0.44 22.63
CA GLY A 238 4.87 -0.63 23.73
C GLY A 238 6.34 -0.50 23.32
N SER A 239 6.62 -0.04 22.11
CA SER A 239 7.98 0.21 21.62
C SER A 239 8.19 1.70 21.38
N ARG A 240 9.24 2.26 21.97
CA ARG A 240 9.64 3.64 21.74
C ARG A 240 10.17 3.81 20.32
N THR A 241 9.54 4.69 19.57
CA THR A 241 9.76 4.90 18.14
C THR A 241 9.88 6.39 17.85
N GLN A 242 10.71 6.78 16.91
CA GLN A 242 10.82 8.14 16.42
C GLN A 242 9.80 8.39 15.32
N ARG A 243 9.04 9.47 15.45
CA ARG A 243 8.11 9.97 14.44
C ARG A 243 8.76 11.08 13.63
N TYR A 244 8.77 10.91 12.33
CA TYR A 244 9.21 11.89 11.34
C TYR A 244 8.02 12.33 10.51
N ILE A 245 8.01 13.58 10.04
CA ILE A 245 6.95 14.09 9.16
C ILE A 245 7.52 14.74 7.90
N TYR A 246 6.77 14.60 6.81
CA TYR A 246 6.96 15.30 5.54
C TYR A 246 5.70 16.07 5.22
N GLU A 247 5.80 17.39 5.07
CA GLU A 247 4.69 18.27 4.70
C GLU A 247 4.71 18.54 3.21
N PHE A 248 3.55 18.44 2.57
CA PHE A 248 3.39 18.85 1.18
C PHE A 248 3.31 20.37 1.11
N SER A 249 4.16 20.96 0.28
CA SER A 249 4.20 22.43 0.01
C SER A 249 3.37 22.79 -1.21
#